data_9ba9c4ddefa5141b12597140881a0edb
#
_entry.id   9ba9c4ddefa5141b12597140881a0edb
#
_cell.length_a   1.000
_cell.length_b   1.000
_cell.length_c   1.000
_cell.angle_alpha   90.00
_cell.angle_beta   90.00
_cell.angle_gamma   90.00
#
_symmetry.space_group_name_H-M   'P 1'
#
loop_
_entity.id
_entity.type
_entity.pdbx_description
1 polymer ?
#
loop_
_entity_poly.entity_id
_entity_poly.type
_entity_poly.pdbx_seq_one_letter_code
_entity_poly.pdbx_strand_id
1 'polypeptide(L)'
;MRLIIVTDTASVGKDGIFCEGLDLRSCGVPLDVWALQWYDTYGHIEFIGTAPNEPISALPEWANNCLTVWQIAYEESLNPPPPTAENNKLSATVLLQGTDWTTIPDVCDPTKSDPYLANANEFVAYRNAVRQYAVYPVAGDIDWPTPPQEVWVKVQP
;
A
#
# COMPACT_ATOMS: atom_id res chain seq x y z
N MET A 1 20.09 -19.16 -8.29
CA MET A 1 18.72 -18.60 -8.20
C MET A 1 17.84 -19.52 -7.39
N ARG A 2 17.26 -19.02 -6.33
CA ARG A 2 16.20 -19.69 -5.58
C ARG A 2 14.83 -19.21 -6.08
N LEU A 3 13.93 -20.11 -6.46
CA LEU A 3 12.57 -19.76 -6.87
C LEU A 3 11.57 -20.58 -6.05
N ILE A 4 10.54 -19.93 -5.56
CA ILE A 4 9.40 -20.54 -4.86
C ILE A 4 8.13 -20.03 -5.52
N ILE A 5 7.23 -20.94 -5.89
CA ILE A 5 5.90 -20.59 -6.40
C ILE A 5 4.89 -21.31 -5.51
N VAL A 6 3.88 -20.59 -4.99
CA VAL A 6 2.82 -21.15 -4.14
C VAL A 6 1.47 -20.74 -4.74
N THR A 7 0.66 -21.73 -5.11
CA THR A 7 -0.60 -21.46 -5.82
C THR A 7 -1.71 -20.94 -4.91
N ASP A 8 -1.78 -21.37 -3.66
CA ASP A 8 -2.81 -20.97 -2.70
C ASP A 8 -2.80 -19.47 -2.41
N THR A 9 -1.60 -18.92 -2.26
CA THR A 9 -1.39 -17.49 -1.99
C THR A 9 -1.13 -16.69 -3.26
N ALA A 10 -1.14 -17.37 -4.41
CA ALA A 10 -0.79 -16.77 -5.70
C ALA A 10 0.53 -15.97 -5.62
N SER A 11 1.54 -16.58 -4.98
CA SER A 11 2.81 -15.91 -4.69
C SER A 11 3.98 -16.52 -5.45
N VAL A 12 4.91 -15.67 -5.85
CA VAL A 12 6.20 -16.05 -6.44
C VAL A 12 7.32 -15.35 -5.67
N GLY A 13 8.30 -16.13 -5.22
CA GLY A 13 9.49 -15.64 -4.53
C GLY A 13 10.75 -15.97 -5.29
N LYS A 14 11.58 -14.97 -5.57
CA LYS A 14 12.89 -15.13 -6.19
C LYS A 14 13.97 -14.55 -5.29
N ASP A 15 14.96 -15.38 -4.95
CA ASP A 15 16.11 -15.00 -4.15
C ASP A 15 15.75 -14.27 -2.83
N GLY A 16 14.60 -14.64 -2.23
CA GLY A 16 14.09 -14.11 -0.97
C GLY A 16 13.13 -12.93 -1.10
N ILE A 17 12.87 -12.41 -2.30
CA ILE A 17 11.89 -11.35 -2.56
C ILE A 17 10.60 -11.98 -3.06
N PHE A 18 9.49 -11.71 -2.37
CA PHE A 18 8.17 -12.28 -2.69
C PHE A 18 7.23 -11.20 -3.23
N CYS A 19 6.47 -11.58 -4.28
CA CYS A 19 5.29 -10.86 -4.76
C CYS A 19 4.07 -11.78 -4.61
N GLU A 20 2.96 -11.24 -4.11
CA GLU A 20 1.73 -11.97 -3.82
C GLU A 20 0.57 -11.46 -4.69
N GLY A 21 -0.50 -12.26 -4.80
CA GLY A 21 -1.69 -11.88 -5.58
C GLY A 21 -1.48 -11.87 -7.08
N LEU A 22 -0.49 -12.64 -7.58
CA LEU A 22 -0.15 -12.71 -9.01
C LEU A 22 -1.14 -13.59 -9.77
N ASP A 23 -1.37 -13.29 -11.07
CA ASP A 23 -2.17 -14.15 -11.93
C ASP A 23 -1.37 -15.37 -12.41
N LEU A 24 -1.24 -16.37 -11.54
CA LEU A 24 -0.54 -17.61 -11.85
C LEU A 24 -1.27 -18.49 -12.88
N ARG A 25 -2.57 -18.25 -13.11
CA ARG A 25 -3.35 -18.99 -14.11
C ARG A 25 -2.91 -18.63 -15.51
N SER A 26 -2.65 -17.37 -15.78
CA SER A 26 -2.11 -16.91 -17.07
C SER A 26 -0.72 -17.46 -17.37
N CYS A 27 0.02 -17.90 -16.35
CA CYS A 27 1.33 -18.52 -16.51
C CYS A 27 1.26 -19.98 -17.01
N GLY A 28 0.07 -20.60 -16.98
CA GLY A 28 -0.12 -22.00 -17.35
C GLY A 28 0.27 -23.00 -16.26
N VAL A 29 0.24 -22.58 -14.99
CA VAL A 29 0.47 -23.49 -13.86
C VAL A 29 -0.60 -24.57 -13.83
N PRO A 30 -0.21 -25.87 -13.81
CA PRO A 30 -1.16 -26.97 -13.75
C PRO A 30 -2.07 -26.89 -12.50
N LEU A 31 -3.33 -27.30 -12.65
CA LEU A 31 -4.35 -27.16 -11.60
C LEU A 31 -4.11 -28.02 -10.37
N ASP A 32 -3.35 -29.08 -10.52
CA ASP A 32 -2.97 -30.02 -9.46
C ASP A 32 -1.68 -29.65 -8.73
N VAL A 33 -0.95 -28.63 -9.21
CA VAL A 33 0.25 -28.12 -8.56
C VAL A 33 -0.14 -27.24 -7.37
N TRP A 34 0.42 -27.56 -6.20
CA TRP A 34 0.32 -26.73 -5.00
C TRP A 34 1.50 -25.76 -4.88
N ALA A 35 2.75 -26.26 -5.08
CA ALA A 35 3.93 -25.40 -5.01
C ALA A 35 5.05 -25.91 -5.93
N LEU A 36 6.00 -25.05 -6.22
CA LEU A 36 7.29 -25.38 -6.81
C LEU A 36 8.40 -24.77 -5.94
N GLN A 37 9.41 -25.59 -5.63
CA GLN A 37 10.64 -25.14 -4.99
C GLN A 37 11.84 -25.47 -5.88
N TRP A 38 12.61 -24.44 -6.23
CA TRP A 38 13.78 -24.55 -7.08
C TRP A 38 15.03 -24.02 -6.41
N TYR A 39 16.13 -24.75 -6.50
CA TYR A 39 17.41 -24.45 -5.90
C TYR A 39 18.50 -24.54 -6.97
N ASP A 40 18.75 -23.45 -7.66
CA ASP A 40 19.81 -23.27 -8.63
C ASP A 40 19.75 -24.23 -9.84
N THR A 41 19.95 -25.53 -9.62
CA THR A 41 20.06 -26.56 -10.65
C THR A 41 19.11 -27.73 -10.45
N TYR A 42 18.35 -27.75 -9.37
CA TYR A 42 17.37 -28.80 -9.06
C TYR A 42 16.21 -28.22 -8.26
N GLY A 43 15.13 -28.95 -8.22
CA GLY A 43 13.96 -28.58 -7.44
C GLY A 43 12.96 -29.70 -7.36
N HIS A 44 11.78 -29.37 -6.90
CA HIS A 44 10.64 -30.29 -6.91
C HIS A 44 9.33 -29.53 -7.06
N ILE A 45 8.34 -30.23 -7.62
CA ILE A 45 6.95 -29.80 -7.71
C ILE A 45 6.17 -30.54 -6.63
N GLU A 46 5.36 -29.82 -5.90
CA GLU A 46 4.44 -30.33 -4.88
C GLU A 46 3.01 -30.26 -5.40
N PHE A 47 2.24 -31.31 -5.18
CA PHE A 47 0.89 -31.43 -5.71
C PHE A 47 -0.16 -31.30 -4.62
N ILE A 48 -1.36 -30.92 -5.01
CA ILE A 48 -2.54 -30.90 -4.12
C ILE A 48 -2.90 -32.34 -3.75
N GLY A 49 -3.12 -32.60 -2.46
CA GLY A 49 -3.50 -33.92 -1.96
C GLY A 49 -2.31 -34.78 -1.54
N THR A 50 -2.32 -36.07 -1.87
CA THR A 50 -1.36 -37.08 -1.39
C THR A 50 -0.34 -37.53 -2.43
N ALA A 51 -0.30 -36.93 -3.61
CA ALA A 51 0.68 -37.24 -4.63
C ALA A 51 2.10 -36.91 -4.14
N PRO A 52 3.08 -37.80 -4.43
CA PRO A 52 4.46 -37.54 -4.05
C PRO A 52 5.03 -36.36 -4.83
N ASN A 53 5.98 -35.62 -4.20
CA ASN A 53 6.69 -34.55 -4.86
C ASN A 53 7.46 -35.08 -6.08
N GLU A 54 7.40 -34.34 -7.17
CA GLU A 54 8.12 -34.66 -8.42
C GLU A 54 9.45 -33.92 -8.46
N PRO A 55 10.61 -34.61 -8.44
CA PRO A 55 11.90 -33.97 -8.60
C PRO A 55 12.10 -33.47 -10.02
N ILE A 56 12.64 -32.24 -10.15
CA ILE A 56 12.96 -31.63 -11.45
C ILE A 56 14.42 -31.19 -11.52
N SER A 57 15.02 -31.29 -12.68
CA SER A 57 16.38 -30.85 -13.01
C SER A 57 16.41 -29.66 -13.98
N ALA A 58 15.24 -29.21 -14.42
CA ALA A 58 15.06 -28.00 -15.21
C ALA A 58 13.74 -27.32 -14.82
N LEU A 59 13.67 -26.01 -14.91
CA LEU A 59 12.43 -25.27 -14.68
C LEU A 59 11.44 -25.58 -15.82
N PRO A 60 10.18 -25.94 -15.50
CA PRO A 60 9.14 -26.05 -16.52
C PRO A 60 8.81 -24.67 -17.11
N GLU A 61 8.24 -24.65 -18.31
CA GLU A 61 7.91 -23.41 -19.03
C GLU A 61 7.01 -22.49 -18.22
N TRP A 62 5.99 -23.05 -17.57
CA TRP A 62 5.07 -22.27 -16.72
C TRP A 62 5.77 -21.58 -15.53
N ALA A 63 6.84 -22.16 -14.98
CA ALA A 63 7.62 -21.53 -13.92
C ALA A 63 8.43 -20.34 -14.44
N ASN A 64 8.91 -20.40 -15.68
CA ASN A 64 9.55 -19.25 -16.33
C ASN A 64 8.54 -18.13 -16.61
N ASN A 65 7.30 -18.48 -16.97
CA ASN A 65 6.21 -17.50 -17.11
C ASN A 65 5.90 -16.81 -15.77
N CYS A 66 5.86 -17.58 -14.68
CA CYS A 66 5.70 -17.03 -13.33
C CYS A 66 6.84 -16.07 -12.94
N LEU A 67 8.08 -16.37 -13.32
CA LEU A 67 9.22 -15.46 -13.13
C LEU A 67 9.04 -14.15 -13.88
N THR A 68 8.48 -14.17 -15.07
CA THR A 68 8.18 -12.96 -15.86
C THR A 68 7.14 -12.09 -15.15
N VAL A 69 6.05 -12.70 -14.67
CA VAL A 69 5.00 -12.00 -13.91
C VAL A 69 5.56 -11.44 -12.60
N TRP A 70 6.39 -12.21 -11.88
CA TRP A 70 7.09 -11.75 -10.69
C TRP A 70 7.98 -10.53 -11.01
N GLN A 71 8.74 -10.56 -12.10
CA GLN A 71 9.63 -9.46 -12.47
C GLN A 71 8.86 -8.15 -12.71
N ILE A 72 7.73 -8.23 -13.42
CA ILE A 72 6.86 -7.08 -13.67
C ILE A 72 6.34 -6.51 -12.34
N ALA A 73 5.77 -7.37 -11.49
CA ALA A 73 5.22 -6.96 -10.20
C ALA A 73 6.29 -6.36 -9.27
N TYR A 74 7.50 -6.92 -9.29
CA TYR A 74 8.63 -6.39 -8.53
C TYR A 74 9.05 -5.00 -9.03
N GLU A 75 9.17 -4.81 -10.34
CA GLU A 75 9.50 -3.51 -10.93
C GLU A 75 8.42 -2.46 -10.65
N GLU A 76 7.15 -2.84 -10.73
CA GLU A 76 6.03 -1.97 -10.35
C GLU A 76 6.07 -1.59 -8.86
N SER A 77 6.48 -2.53 -7.98
CA SER A 77 6.62 -2.26 -6.55
C SER A 77 7.74 -1.25 -6.23
N LEU A 78 8.78 -1.23 -7.05
CA LEU A 78 9.88 -0.27 -6.92
C LEU A 78 9.50 1.12 -7.47
N ASN A 79 8.61 1.16 -8.45
CA ASN A 79 8.18 2.38 -9.12
C ASN A 79 6.63 2.40 -9.20
N PRO A 80 5.93 2.54 -8.07
CA PRO A 80 4.48 2.55 -8.08
C PRO A 80 3.97 3.69 -8.97
N PRO A 81 2.86 3.48 -9.70
CA PRO A 81 2.28 4.54 -10.49
C PRO A 81 1.89 5.72 -9.59
N PRO A 82 2.00 6.96 -10.10
CA PRO A 82 1.62 8.14 -9.34
C PRO A 82 0.14 8.05 -8.90
N PRO A 83 -0.21 8.66 -7.76
CA PRO A 83 -1.58 8.63 -7.25
C PRO A 83 -2.58 9.16 -8.28
N THR A 84 -3.74 8.51 -8.35
CA THR A 84 -4.86 9.01 -9.17
C THR A 84 -5.51 10.23 -8.51
N ALA A 85 -6.29 11.01 -9.28
CA ALA A 85 -7.06 12.13 -8.73
C ALA A 85 -8.01 11.67 -7.60
N GLU A 86 -8.62 10.48 -7.73
CA GLU A 86 -9.50 9.93 -6.68
C GLU A 86 -8.72 9.56 -5.42
N ASN A 87 -7.52 8.97 -5.55
CA ASN A 87 -6.65 8.68 -4.41
C ASN A 87 -6.27 9.97 -3.67
N ASN A 88 -5.92 11.02 -4.41
CA ASN A 88 -5.58 12.32 -3.84
C ASN A 88 -6.77 12.99 -3.15
N LYS A 89 -7.98 12.86 -3.71
CA LYS A 89 -9.22 13.32 -3.07
C LYS A 89 -9.48 12.59 -1.76
N LEU A 90 -9.29 11.27 -1.75
CA LEU A 90 -9.45 10.46 -0.53
C LEU A 90 -8.44 10.89 0.54
N SER A 91 -7.17 11.06 0.17
CA SER A 91 -6.12 11.54 1.08
C SER A 91 -6.45 12.93 1.65
N ALA A 92 -6.89 13.87 0.81
CA ALA A 92 -7.33 15.19 1.25
C ALA A 92 -8.50 15.10 2.25
N THR A 93 -9.45 14.21 2.00
CA THR A 93 -10.60 14.00 2.89
C THR A 93 -10.16 13.49 4.25
N VAL A 94 -9.24 12.51 4.30
CA VAL A 94 -8.70 11.97 5.55
C VAL A 94 -7.95 13.06 6.34
N LEU A 95 -7.13 13.88 5.67
CA LEU A 95 -6.41 15.00 6.30
C LEU A 95 -7.36 16.05 6.88
N LEU A 96 -8.46 16.37 6.20
CA LEU A 96 -9.49 17.28 6.70
C LEU A 96 -10.22 16.69 7.90
N GLN A 97 -10.62 15.43 7.86
CA GLN A 97 -11.27 14.73 8.97
C GLN A 97 -10.40 14.72 10.23
N GLY A 98 -9.10 14.49 10.09
CA GLY A 98 -8.15 14.52 11.20
C GLY A 98 -8.07 15.86 11.93
N THR A 99 -8.54 16.95 11.31
CA THR A 99 -8.55 18.31 11.86
C THR A 99 -9.93 18.92 12.03
N ASP A 100 -11.02 18.15 11.85
CA ASP A 100 -12.40 18.68 11.98
C ASP A 100 -12.70 19.23 13.37
N TRP A 101 -12.15 18.63 14.40
CA TRP A 101 -12.30 19.06 15.79
C TRP A 101 -11.83 20.51 16.01
N THR A 102 -10.84 21.02 15.22
CA THR A 102 -10.34 22.40 15.32
C THR A 102 -11.36 23.44 14.82
N THR A 103 -12.44 23.00 14.17
CA THR A 103 -13.50 23.87 13.69
C THR A 103 -14.65 24.02 14.68
N ILE A 104 -14.60 23.31 15.81
CA ILE A 104 -15.61 23.40 16.86
C ILE A 104 -15.42 24.72 17.60
N PRO A 105 -16.44 25.60 17.62
CA PRO A 105 -16.31 26.95 18.18
C PRO A 105 -15.83 26.96 19.64
N ASP A 106 -16.25 25.98 20.43
CA ASP A 106 -15.91 25.90 21.83
C ASP A 106 -14.41 25.65 22.09
N VAL A 107 -13.78 24.88 21.20
CA VAL A 107 -12.36 24.50 21.32
C VAL A 107 -11.42 25.70 21.22
N CYS A 108 -11.80 26.71 20.44
CA CYS A 108 -10.96 27.87 20.11
C CYS A 108 -11.36 29.14 20.88
N ASP A 109 -12.40 29.08 21.71
CA ASP A 109 -12.95 30.25 22.44
C ASP A 109 -12.47 30.24 23.89
N PRO A 110 -11.62 31.20 24.30
CA PRO A 110 -11.13 31.28 25.67
C PRO A 110 -12.22 31.57 26.71
N THR A 111 -13.44 31.95 26.27
CA THR A 111 -14.58 32.15 27.18
C THR A 111 -15.38 30.88 27.43
N LYS A 112 -15.12 29.81 26.65
CA LYS A 112 -15.86 28.57 26.70
C LYS A 112 -15.01 27.36 27.05
N SER A 113 -13.71 27.41 26.78
CA SER A 113 -12.78 26.29 27.01
C SER A 113 -11.55 26.76 27.80
N ASP A 114 -11.14 25.90 28.74
CA ASP A 114 -9.89 26.04 29.47
C ASP A 114 -9.22 24.66 29.64
N PRO A 115 -8.13 24.38 28.95
CA PRO A 115 -7.42 25.23 27.97
C PRO A 115 -8.17 25.34 26.62
N TYR A 116 -7.87 26.39 25.87
CA TYR A 116 -8.36 26.62 24.52
C TYR A 116 -7.23 26.48 23.48
N LEU A 117 -7.58 26.17 22.22
CA LEU A 117 -6.64 26.09 21.10
C LEU A 117 -6.32 27.51 20.59
N ALA A 118 -5.13 28.00 20.88
CA ALA A 118 -4.75 29.37 20.56
C ALA A 118 -4.40 29.62 19.10
N ASN A 119 -3.92 28.58 18.39
CA ASN A 119 -3.49 28.68 17.00
C ASN A 119 -4.51 28.15 15.97
N ALA A 120 -5.79 28.29 16.25
CA ALA A 120 -6.88 27.85 15.35
C ALA A 120 -6.75 28.41 13.91
N ASN A 121 -6.24 29.64 13.76
CA ASN A 121 -6.06 30.26 12.44
C ASN A 121 -5.02 29.52 11.57
N GLU A 122 -4.01 28.89 12.17
CA GLU A 122 -3.03 28.06 11.44
C GLU A 122 -3.71 26.81 10.90
N PHE A 123 -4.59 26.18 11.67
CA PHE A 123 -5.40 25.05 11.21
C PHE A 123 -6.36 25.46 10.09
N VAL A 124 -6.94 26.66 10.14
CA VAL A 124 -7.77 27.18 9.05
C VAL A 124 -6.95 27.31 7.76
N ALA A 125 -5.74 27.86 7.84
CA ALA A 125 -4.83 27.97 6.68
C ALA A 125 -4.46 26.61 6.11
N TYR A 126 -4.05 25.67 6.97
CA TYR A 126 -3.76 24.28 6.60
C TYR A 126 -4.95 23.62 5.90
N ARG A 127 -6.14 23.68 6.50
CA ARG A 127 -7.37 23.09 5.96
C ARG A 127 -7.76 23.70 4.60
N ASN A 128 -7.52 24.99 4.39
CA ASN A 128 -7.76 25.63 3.09
C ASN A 128 -6.79 25.12 2.03
N ALA A 129 -5.52 24.91 2.37
CA ALA A 129 -4.54 24.34 1.46
C ALA A 129 -4.85 22.88 1.09
N VAL A 130 -5.40 22.08 2.02
CA VAL A 130 -5.82 20.69 1.75
C VAL A 130 -7.13 20.64 0.97
N ARG A 131 -8.10 21.49 1.30
CA ARG A 131 -9.47 21.47 0.75
C ARG A 131 -9.51 21.59 -0.77
N GLN A 132 -8.58 22.32 -1.37
CA GLN A 132 -8.51 22.45 -2.83
C GLN A 132 -8.40 21.08 -3.52
N TYR A 133 -7.68 20.13 -2.94
CA TYR A 133 -7.51 18.78 -3.50
C TYR A 133 -8.72 17.87 -3.23
N ALA A 134 -9.51 18.16 -2.21
CA ALA A 134 -10.78 17.47 -2.00
C ALA A 134 -11.88 17.94 -2.98
N VAL A 135 -11.86 19.23 -3.34
CA VAL A 135 -12.88 19.84 -4.23
C VAL A 135 -12.47 19.73 -5.71
N TYR A 136 -11.19 19.94 -6.00
CA TYR A 136 -10.60 19.92 -7.35
C TYR A 136 -9.42 18.94 -7.39
N PRO A 137 -9.69 17.62 -7.33
CA PRO A 137 -8.63 16.64 -7.25
C PRO A 137 -7.82 16.56 -8.54
N VAL A 138 -6.51 16.43 -8.39
CA VAL A 138 -5.55 16.25 -9.49
C VAL A 138 -4.81 14.93 -9.32
N ALA A 139 -4.41 14.31 -10.42
CA ALA A 139 -3.54 13.13 -10.38
C ALA A 139 -2.06 13.55 -10.23
N GLY A 140 -1.23 12.62 -9.78
CA GLY A 140 0.20 12.84 -9.56
C GLY A 140 0.53 13.05 -8.08
N ASP A 141 1.83 13.15 -7.81
CA ASP A 141 2.31 13.38 -6.46
C ASP A 141 1.96 14.78 -5.99
N ILE A 142 1.51 14.87 -4.74
CA ILE A 142 1.16 16.12 -4.07
C ILE A 142 2.10 16.31 -2.89
N ASP A 143 2.73 17.47 -2.83
CA ASP A 143 3.44 17.93 -1.63
C ASP A 143 2.39 18.39 -0.59
N TRP A 144 1.96 17.44 0.26
CA TRP A 144 0.93 17.69 1.25
C TRP A 144 1.43 18.66 2.33
N PRO A 145 0.65 19.70 2.66
CA PRO A 145 1.02 20.60 3.76
C PRO A 145 1.08 19.84 5.08
N THR A 146 2.05 20.16 5.92
CA THR A 146 2.17 19.59 7.27
C THR A 146 1.13 20.23 8.19
N PRO A 147 0.35 19.43 8.95
CA PRO A 147 -0.60 19.99 9.91
C PRO A 147 0.14 20.80 11.01
N PRO A 148 -0.41 21.92 11.46
CA PRO A 148 0.18 22.69 12.54
C PRO A 148 0.25 21.88 13.83
N GLN A 149 1.27 22.17 14.65
CA GLN A 149 1.31 21.64 16.01
C GLN A 149 0.31 22.40 16.88
N GLU A 150 -0.42 21.69 17.73
CA GLU A 150 -1.42 22.25 18.63
C GLU A 150 -0.78 23.16 19.67
N VAL A 151 -1.34 24.35 19.87
CA VAL A 151 -0.93 25.30 20.93
C VAL A 151 -2.09 25.51 21.87
N TRP A 152 -2.02 24.85 23.03
CA TRP A 152 -3.04 24.94 24.08
C TRP A 152 -2.65 26.00 25.10
N VAL A 153 -3.56 26.92 25.41
CA VAL A 153 -3.36 28.01 26.40
C VAL A 153 -4.43 27.94 27.47
N LYS A 154 -4.02 28.05 28.73
CA LYS A 154 -4.94 28.18 29.87
C LYS A 154 -5.39 29.62 30.02
N VAL A 155 -6.66 29.81 30.34
CA VAL A 155 -7.18 31.11 30.72
C VAL A 155 -6.59 31.47 32.08
N GLN A 156 -5.84 32.57 32.16
CA GLN A 156 -5.36 33.05 33.46
C GLN A 156 -6.53 33.56 34.28
N PRO A 157 -6.62 33.26 35.59
CA PRO A 157 -7.68 33.72 36.47
C PRO A 157 -7.63 35.24 36.69
#